data_da2bb447edbe6524ad8b9805e5679807
#
_entry.id   da2bb447edbe6524ad8b9805e5679807
#
_cell.length_a   1.000
_cell.length_b   1.000
_cell.length_c   1.000
_cell.angle_alpha   90.00
_cell.angle_beta   90.00
_cell.angle_gamma   90.00
#
_symmetry.space_group_name_H-M   'P 1'
#
loop_
_entity.id
_entity.type
_entity.pdbx_description
1 polymer ?
#
loop_
_entity_poly.entity_id
_entity_poly.type
_entity_poly.pdbx_seq_one_letter_code
_entity_poly.pdbx_strand_id
1 'polypeptide(L)'
;MVTYRFVEADTPALRRLPFERMESEGIARAVIWNRVDPCLLDWLECVNPQYAFCWLAHDRNNALAGTVWLNPVMGLCGCVHFCIFKAARPDWKNLGRQAIAHLFQARPLAGLLAVWPAHYRYVTRAAKHWGFGKPALLPKACHMPGIHKPARCRDGLMAVLQRKNFNLEA
;
A
#
# COMPACT_ATOMS: atom_id res chain seq x y z
N MET A 1 -11.11 -3.54 19.80
CA MET A 1 -10.51 -3.21 18.51
C MET A 1 -9.02 -2.98 18.72
N VAL A 2 -8.14 -3.52 17.89
CA VAL A 2 -6.68 -3.27 18.01
C VAL A 2 -6.40 -1.86 17.51
N THR A 3 -5.61 -1.09 18.25
CA THR A 3 -5.15 0.24 17.83
C THR A 3 -3.74 0.13 17.30
N TYR A 4 -3.47 0.75 16.16
CA TYR A 4 -2.16 0.79 15.52
C TYR A 4 -1.55 2.18 15.65
N ARG A 5 -0.26 2.24 15.91
CA ARG A 5 0.54 3.46 15.93
C ARG A 5 1.27 3.59 14.59
N PHE A 6 1.11 4.74 13.93
CA PHE A 6 1.78 5.03 12.67
C PHE A 6 3.00 5.91 12.92
N VAL A 7 4.16 5.48 12.40
CA VAL A 7 5.44 6.20 12.53
C VAL A 7 5.91 6.50 11.11
N GLU A 8 6.19 7.77 10.82
CA GLU A 8 6.76 8.15 9.52
C GLU A 8 8.17 7.57 9.39
N ALA A 9 8.43 6.89 8.27
CA ALA A 9 9.74 6.32 7.98
C ALA A 9 10.65 7.39 7.35
N ASP A 10 11.12 8.33 8.17
CA ASP A 10 11.91 9.49 7.77
C ASP A 10 13.41 9.18 7.62
N THR A 11 13.88 8.07 8.22
CA THR A 11 15.27 7.65 8.15
C THR A 11 15.47 6.45 7.19
N PRO A 12 16.67 6.27 6.60
CA PRO A 12 17.00 5.08 5.81
C PRO A 12 16.81 3.77 6.57
N ALA A 13 17.14 3.76 7.86
CA ALA A 13 16.97 2.57 8.72
C ALA A 13 15.50 2.17 8.84
N LEU A 14 14.60 3.12 9.11
CA LEU A 14 13.17 2.86 9.20
C LEU A 14 12.58 2.40 7.85
N ARG A 15 13.07 2.93 6.72
CA ARG A 15 12.62 2.53 5.39
C ARG A 15 13.03 1.11 5.00
N ARG A 16 14.12 0.57 5.55
CA ARG A 16 14.54 -0.81 5.32
C ARG A 16 13.61 -1.84 5.96
N LEU A 17 13.10 -1.55 7.15
CA LEU A 17 12.32 -2.49 7.96
C LEU A 17 11.18 -3.19 7.21
N PRO A 18 10.34 -2.48 6.42
CA PRO A 18 9.28 -3.14 5.65
C PRO A 18 9.82 -4.15 4.65
N PHE A 19 10.92 -3.84 3.96
CA PHE A 19 11.49 -4.75 2.96
C PHE A 19 12.05 -6.01 3.61
N GLU A 20 12.83 -5.88 4.67
CA GLU A 20 13.35 -7.00 5.44
C GLU A 20 12.21 -7.91 5.94
N ARG A 21 11.10 -7.31 6.37
CA ARG A 21 9.90 -8.05 6.74
C ARG A 21 9.23 -8.73 5.55
N MET A 22 9.12 -8.05 4.40
CA MET A 22 8.59 -8.63 3.16
C MET A 22 9.40 -9.85 2.70
N GLU A 23 10.73 -9.77 2.77
CA GLU A 23 11.63 -10.88 2.45
C GLU A 23 11.42 -12.06 3.41
N SER A 24 11.45 -11.80 4.72
CA SER A 24 11.25 -12.85 5.73
C SER A 24 9.90 -13.57 5.61
N GLU A 25 8.88 -12.91 5.08
CA GLU A 25 7.55 -13.48 4.84
C GLU A 25 7.37 -14.02 3.41
N GLY A 26 8.34 -13.86 2.52
CA GLY A 26 8.28 -14.28 1.12
C GLY A 26 7.25 -13.53 0.28
N ILE A 27 6.93 -12.27 0.63
CA ILE A 27 5.88 -11.48 -0.01
C ILE A 27 6.39 -10.29 -0.84
N ALA A 28 7.70 -10.02 -0.85
CA ALA A 28 8.29 -8.88 -1.53
C ALA A 28 7.81 -8.78 -3.00
N ARG A 29 7.77 -9.89 -3.72
CA ARG A 29 7.29 -9.96 -5.11
C ARG A 29 5.79 -9.65 -5.28
N ALA A 30 4.98 -9.97 -4.30
CA ALA A 30 3.55 -9.65 -4.37
C ALA A 30 3.29 -8.15 -4.17
N VAL A 31 4.17 -7.48 -3.44
CA VAL A 31 4.11 -6.04 -3.13
C VAL A 31 4.76 -5.23 -4.26
N ILE A 32 5.97 -5.61 -4.67
CA ILE A 32 6.72 -4.97 -5.77
C ILE A 32 6.51 -5.83 -7.04
N TRP A 33 5.26 -5.95 -7.45
CA TRP A 33 4.79 -6.87 -8.49
C TRP A 33 5.34 -6.60 -9.91
N ASN A 34 5.90 -5.43 -10.15
CA ASN A 34 6.51 -5.02 -11.41
C ASN A 34 8.00 -5.40 -11.54
N ARG A 35 8.55 -6.13 -10.57
CA ARG A 35 9.91 -6.67 -10.59
C ARG A 35 9.91 -8.20 -10.56
N VAL A 36 10.91 -8.82 -11.18
CA VAL A 36 11.06 -10.30 -11.19
C VAL A 36 11.52 -10.78 -9.83
N ASP A 37 12.58 -10.18 -9.35
CA ASP A 37 13.23 -10.49 -8.07
C ASP A 37 13.49 -9.17 -7.37
N PRO A 38 12.48 -8.62 -6.68
CA PRO A 38 12.61 -7.31 -6.06
C PRO A 38 13.65 -7.33 -4.94
N CYS A 39 14.54 -6.36 -4.99
CA CYS A 39 15.59 -6.16 -3.99
C CYS A 39 15.32 -4.92 -3.12
N LEU A 40 16.16 -4.70 -2.10
CA LEU A 40 16.05 -3.54 -1.23
C LEU A 40 16.10 -2.22 -2.01
N LEU A 41 16.89 -2.13 -3.07
CA LEU A 41 16.98 -0.90 -3.88
C LEU A 41 15.67 -0.61 -4.60
N ASP A 42 14.99 -1.62 -5.16
CA ASP A 42 13.67 -1.46 -5.77
C ASP A 42 12.64 -0.95 -4.75
N TRP A 43 12.70 -1.44 -3.52
CA TRP A 43 11.85 -0.95 -2.45
C TRP A 43 12.18 0.48 -2.05
N LEU A 44 13.46 0.81 -1.83
CA LEU A 44 13.88 2.16 -1.47
C LEU A 44 13.52 3.19 -2.55
N GLU A 45 13.51 2.77 -3.83
CA GLU A 45 12.99 3.59 -4.93
C GLU A 45 11.48 3.84 -4.77
N CYS A 46 10.68 2.82 -4.44
CA CYS A 46 9.24 2.98 -4.22
C CYS A 46 8.90 3.96 -3.08
N VAL A 47 9.76 4.04 -2.05
CA VAL A 47 9.57 4.90 -0.86
C VAL A 47 10.61 6.02 -0.76
N ASN A 48 11.17 6.45 -1.88
CA ASN A 48 12.16 7.53 -1.93
C ASN A 48 11.57 8.83 -1.38
N PRO A 49 12.23 9.47 -0.37
CA PRO A 49 11.70 10.66 0.30
C PRO A 49 11.50 11.88 -0.58
N GLN A 50 12.12 11.90 -1.74
CA GLN A 50 11.97 13.02 -2.69
C GLN A 50 10.55 13.10 -3.28
N TYR A 51 9.82 11.97 -3.36
CA TYR A 51 8.49 11.92 -3.98
C TYR A 51 7.50 10.94 -3.33
N ALA A 52 7.91 10.28 -2.25
CA ALA A 52 7.07 9.35 -1.53
C ALA A 52 7.03 9.64 -0.03
N PHE A 53 5.87 9.41 0.59
CA PHE A 53 5.70 9.40 2.04
C PHE A 53 5.43 7.97 2.47
N CYS A 54 6.10 7.50 3.52
CA CYS A 54 5.99 6.12 4.01
C CYS A 54 5.78 6.09 5.52
N TRP A 55 4.82 5.27 6.00
CA TRP A 55 4.57 5.06 7.42
C TRP A 55 4.59 3.57 7.75
N LEU A 56 5.14 3.29 8.92
CA LEU A 56 5.17 1.99 9.57
C LEU A 56 4.00 1.89 10.54
N ALA A 57 3.19 0.85 10.41
CA ALA A 57 2.11 0.57 11.35
C ALA A 57 2.60 -0.44 12.40
N HIS A 58 2.61 -0.04 13.66
CA HIS A 58 2.98 -0.88 14.79
C HIS A 58 1.75 -1.24 15.61
N ASP A 59 1.67 -2.47 16.07
CA ASP A 59 0.65 -2.92 17.01
C ASP A 59 0.97 -2.45 18.45
N ARG A 60 0.10 -2.82 19.41
CA ARG A 60 0.26 -2.49 20.83
C ARG A 60 1.54 -3.03 21.47
N ASN A 61 2.11 -4.09 20.89
CA ASN A 61 3.36 -4.71 21.36
C ASN A 61 4.58 -4.12 20.65
N ASN A 62 4.41 -3.03 19.89
CA ASN A 62 5.43 -2.40 19.05
C ASN A 62 5.93 -3.30 17.91
N ALA A 63 5.23 -4.40 17.57
CA ALA A 63 5.56 -5.22 16.44
C ALA A 63 5.10 -4.57 15.14
N LEU A 64 5.93 -4.67 14.09
CA LEU A 64 5.59 -4.12 12.76
C LEU A 64 4.46 -4.95 12.14
N ALA A 65 3.27 -4.34 12.04
CA ALA A 65 2.04 -4.93 11.55
C ALA A 65 1.83 -4.71 10.05
N GLY A 66 2.35 -3.61 9.52
CA GLY A 66 2.22 -3.26 8.11
C GLY A 66 2.98 -1.99 7.75
N THR A 67 2.90 -1.62 6.49
CA THR A 67 3.36 -0.33 5.98
C THR A 67 2.37 0.23 4.98
N VAL A 68 2.24 1.55 4.97
CA VAL A 68 1.45 2.30 3.99
C VAL A 68 2.31 3.40 3.42
N TRP A 69 2.22 3.62 2.11
CA TRP A 69 2.96 4.72 1.48
C TRP A 69 2.15 5.38 0.37
N LEU A 70 2.50 6.63 0.10
CA LEU A 70 1.95 7.46 -0.98
C LEU A 70 3.03 7.68 -2.04
N ASN A 71 2.78 7.26 -3.27
CA ASN A 71 3.68 7.46 -4.42
C ASN A 71 2.95 7.19 -5.75
N PRO A 72 2.82 8.17 -6.66
CA PRO A 72 3.10 9.58 -6.48
C PRO A 72 2.01 10.35 -5.71
N VAL A 73 2.31 11.59 -5.34
CA VAL A 73 1.32 12.58 -4.89
C VAL A 73 1.15 13.62 -5.98
N MET A 74 -0.09 13.81 -6.44
CA MET A 74 -0.46 14.74 -7.52
C MET A 74 -1.45 15.77 -6.97
N GLY A 75 -0.97 16.96 -6.66
CA GLY A 75 -1.79 17.98 -5.98
C GLY A 75 -2.30 17.47 -4.63
N LEU A 76 -3.63 17.42 -4.46
CA LEU A 76 -4.28 16.92 -3.24
C LEU A 76 -4.70 15.44 -3.35
N CYS A 77 -4.19 14.69 -4.31
CA CYS A 77 -4.49 13.26 -4.50
C CYS A 77 -3.21 12.44 -4.39
N GLY A 78 -3.18 11.43 -3.50
CA GLY A 78 -2.05 10.53 -3.34
C GLY A 78 -2.36 9.12 -3.83
N CYS A 79 -1.46 8.51 -4.61
CA CYS A 79 -1.55 7.09 -4.92
C CYS A 79 -1.11 6.29 -3.70
N VAL A 80 -2.03 5.52 -3.13
CA VAL A 80 -1.80 4.78 -1.89
C VAL A 80 -1.47 3.31 -2.17
N HIS A 81 -0.50 2.83 -1.43
CA HIS A 81 -0.07 1.43 -1.43
C HIS A 81 -0.06 0.89 -0.01
N PHE A 82 -0.33 -0.40 0.13
CA PHE A 82 -0.40 -1.10 1.42
C PHE A 82 0.39 -2.40 1.38
N CYS A 83 1.07 -2.69 2.48
CA CYS A 83 1.52 -4.04 2.78
C CYS A 83 1.12 -4.38 4.22
N ILE A 84 0.37 -5.47 4.40
CA ILE A 84 -0.06 -5.98 5.71
C ILE A 84 0.69 -7.28 5.97
N PHE A 85 1.47 -7.31 7.05
CA PHE A 85 2.29 -8.46 7.43
C PHE A 85 1.45 -9.58 8.02
N LYS A 86 1.97 -10.82 7.94
CA LYS A 86 1.24 -12.06 8.23
C LYS A 86 0.50 -12.03 9.57
N ALA A 87 1.15 -11.55 10.62
CA ALA A 87 0.57 -11.50 11.96
C ALA A 87 -0.66 -10.57 12.06
N ALA A 88 -0.70 -9.49 11.27
CA ALA A 88 -1.80 -8.51 11.27
C ALA A 88 -2.89 -8.82 10.23
N ARG A 89 -2.71 -9.82 9.37
CA ARG A 89 -3.71 -10.18 8.34
C ARG A 89 -5.10 -10.50 8.89
N PRO A 90 -5.29 -11.14 10.04
CA PRO A 90 -6.63 -11.33 10.58
C PRO A 90 -7.38 -10.02 10.84
N ASP A 91 -6.65 -8.93 11.16
CA ASP A 91 -7.22 -7.60 11.45
C ASP A 91 -7.06 -6.60 10.27
N TRP A 92 -6.89 -7.10 9.04
CA TRP A 92 -6.63 -6.29 7.84
C TRP A 92 -7.65 -5.17 7.61
N LYS A 93 -8.90 -5.41 7.99
CA LYS A 93 -10.00 -4.45 7.81
C LYS A 93 -9.77 -3.21 8.67
N ASN A 94 -9.49 -3.42 9.93
CA ASN A 94 -9.25 -2.39 10.91
C ASN A 94 -7.92 -1.66 10.66
N LEU A 95 -6.83 -2.42 10.42
CA LEU A 95 -5.53 -1.82 10.11
C LEU A 95 -5.59 -0.89 8.90
N GLY A 96 -6.20 -1.34 7.79
CA GLY A 96 -6.31 -0.53 6.59
C GLY A 96 -7.18 0.71 6.78
N ARG A 97 -8.27 0.60 7.57
CA ARG A 97 -9.11 1.75 7.91
C ARG A 97 -8.34 2.78 8.74
N GLN A 98 -7.62 2.35 9.77
CA GLN A 98 -6.79 3.25 10.58
C GLN A 98 -5.66 3.89 9.76
N ALA A 99 -5.04 3.13 8.82
CA ALA A 99 -4.03 3.66 7.92
C ALA A 99 -4.60 4.77 7.02
N ILE A 100 -5.79 4.59 6.45
CA ILE A 100 -6.45 5.61 5.62
C ILE A 100 -6.80 6.85 6.46
N ALA A 101 -7.34 6.66 7.67
CA ALA A 101 -7.61 7.76 8.59
C ALA A 101 -6.33 8.56 8.89
N HIS A 102 -5.24 7.84 9.21
CA HIS A 102 -3.93 8.44 9.44
C HIS A 102 -3.44 9.25 8.23
N LEU A 103 -3.53 8.73 7.02
CA LEU A 103 -3.11 9.44 5.81
C LEU A 103 -3.86 10.76 5.61
N PHE A 104 -5.17 10.77 5.83
CA PHE A 104 -5.98 11.97 5.74
C PHE A 104 -5.71 12.98 6.86
N GLN A 105 -5.24 12.53 8.03
CA GLN A 105 -4.82 13.39 9.14
C GLN A 105 -3.41 13.95 8.92
N ALA A 106 -2.48 13.10 8.47
CA ALA A 106 -1.07 13.46 8.32
C ALA A 106 -0.79 14.36 7.11
N ARG A 107 -1.67 14.34 6.09
CA ARG A 107 -1.48 15.10 4.84
C ARG A 107 -2.79 15.78 4.40
N PRO A 108 -2.73 16.97 3.78
CA PRO A 108 -3.92 17.71 3.32
C PRO A 108 -4.50 17.11 2.02
N LEU A 109 -4.78 15.81 2.02
CA LEU A 109 -5.29 15.09 0.85
C LEU A 109 -6.81 15.27 0.72
N ALA A 110 -7.29 15.53 -0.49
CA ALA A 110 -8.69 15.49 -0.86
C ALA A 110 -9.15 14.08 -1.26
N GLY A 111 -8.20 13.22 -1.69
CA GLY A 111 -8.48 11.85 -2.08
C GLY A 111 -7.28 10.94 -2.13
N LEU A 112 -7.56 9.64 -2.14
CA LEU A 112 -6.59 8.58 -2.35
C LEU A 112 -6.92 7.83 -3.63
N LEU A 113 -5.92 7.56 -4.44
CA LEU A 113 -5.97 6.72 -5.62
C LEU A 113 -5.34 5.38 -5.30
N ALA A 114 -5.99 4.27 -5.65
CA ALA A 114 -5.39 2.94 -5.56
C ALA A 114 -5.36 2.31 -6.96
N VAL A 115 -4.22 1.70 -7.33
CA VAL A 115 -4.03 0.99 -8.60
C VAL A 115 -3.46 -0.40 -8.31
N TRP A 116 -4.03 -1.45 -8.91
CA TRP A 116 -3.58 -2.83 -8.70
C TRP A 116 -3.87 -3.73 -9.91
N PRO A 117 -3.13 -4.84 -10.08
CA PRO A 117 -3.43 -5.83 -11.11
C PRO A 117 -4.84 -6.44 -10.90
N ALA A 118 -5.65 -6.51 -11.95
CA ALA A 118 -7.05 -6.94 -11.88
C ALA A 118 -7.24 -8.34 -11.28
N HIS A 119 -6.24 -9.22 -11.41
CA HIS A 119 -6.30 -10.57 -10.85
C HIS A 119 -6.03 -10.65 -9.33
N TYR A 120 -5.62 -9.55 -8.69
CA TYR A 120 -5.46 -9.48 -7.22
C TYR A 120 -6.82 -9.26 -6.54
N ARG A 121 -7.68 -10.29 -6.56
CA ARG A 121 -9.05 -10.22 -6.04
C ARG A 121 -9.12 -9.81 -4.57
N TYR A 122 -8.10 -10.14 -3.78
CA TYR A 122 -8.03 -9.75 -2.37
C TYR A 122 -7.87 -8.23 -2.22
N VAL A 123 -7.11 -7.56 -3.11
CA VAL A 123 -6.98 -6.09 -3.12
C VAL A 123 -8.31 -5.44 -3.49
N THR A 124 -9.03 -5.98 -4.49
CA THR A 124 -10.38 -5.49 -4.85
C THR A 124 -11.34 -5.57 -3.67
N ARG A 125 -11.29 -6.68 -2.90
CA ARG A 125 -12.12 -6.84 -1.69
C ARG A 125 -11.74 -5.82 -0.62
N ALA A 126 -10.45 -5.59 -0.41
CA ALA A 126 -9.94 -4.63 0.56
C ALA A 126 -10.34 -3.20 0.19
N ALA A 127 -10.10 -2.78 -1.05
CA ALA A 127 -10.46 -1.46 -1.54
C ALA A 127 -11.97 -1.19 -1.34
N LYS A 128 -12.84 -2.14 -1.73
CA LYS A 128 -14.28 -2.04 -1.49
C LYS A 128 -14.61 -1.88 0.01
N HIS A 129 -13.97 -2.67 0.87
CA HIS A 129 -14.23 -2.62 2.31
C HIS A 129 -13.81 -1.28 2.93
N TRP A 130 -12.71 -0.70 2.44
CA TRP A 130 -12.17 0.58 2.93
C TRP A 130 -12.84 1.81 2.29
N GLY A 131 -13.90 1.62 1.48
CA GLY A 131 -14.73 2.70 0.94
C GLY A 131 -14.22 3.29 -0.36
N PHE A 132 -13.25 2.65 -1.04
CA PHE A 132 -12.92 3.05 -2.41
C PHE A 132 -14.12 2.83 -3.33
N GLY A 133 -14.34 3.76 -4.25
CA GLY A 133 -15.41 3.70 -5.24
C GLY A 133 -15.30 2.49 -6.18
N LYS A 134 -16.25 2.37 -7.11
CA LYS A 134 -16.25 1.31 -8.11
C LYS A 134 -14.96 1.38 -8.95
N PRO A 135 -14.20 0.29 -9.06
CA PRO A 135 -12.97 0.29 -9.84
C PRO A 135 -13.24 0.49 -11.33
N ALA A 136 -12.41 1.34 -11.97
CA ALA A 136 -12.31 1.44 -13.42
C ALA A 136 -11.26 0.46 -13.95
N LEU A 137 -11.53 -0.15 -15.10
CA LEU A 137 -10.59 -1.03 -15.78
C LEU A 137 -9.54 -0.18 -16.50
N LEU A 138 -8.28 -0.55 -16.32
CA LEU A 138 -7.13 0.00 -17.02
C LEU A 138 -6.53 -1.11 -17.92
N PRO A 139 -6.86 -1.15 -19.22
CA PRO A 139 -6.37 -2.21 -20.10
C PRO A 139 -4.85 -2.22 -20.17
N LYS A 140 -4.23 -3.40 -19.96
CA LYS A 140 -2.78 -3.66 -20.06
C LYS A 140 -1.89 -2.71 -19.23
N ALA A 141 -2.42 -2.09 -18.18
CA ALA A 141 -1.70 -1.10 -17.37
C ALA A 141 -0.66 -1.69 -16.42
N CYS A 142 -0.73 -2.99 -16.11
CA CYS A 142 0.17 -3.63 -15.16
C CYS A 142 1.19 -4.50 -15.89
N HIS A 143 2.44 -4.03 -15.93
CA HIS A 143 3.56 -4.83 -16.44
C HIS A 143 3.95 -5.88 -15.39
N MET A 144 3.74 -7.16 -15.72
CA MET A 144 4.07 -8.29 -14.85
C MET A 144 5.26 -9.03 -15.45
N PRO A 145 6.47 -8.88 -14.92
CA PRO A 145 7.62 -9.62 -15.40
C PRO A 145 7.46 -11.11 -15.11
N GLY A 146 7.89 -11.96 -16.06
CA GLY A 146 7.88 -13.41 -15.89
C GLY A 146 9.19 -13.94 -15.30
N ILE A 147 9.17 -15.01 -14.47
CA ILE A 147 10.39 -15.69 -14.02
C ILE A 147 10.88 -16.67 -15.10
N HIS A 148 9.98 -17.49 -15.64
CA HIS A 148 10.28 -18.51 -16.66
C HIS A 148 9.39 -18.36 -17.91
N LYS A 149 8.71 -17.21 -18.01
CA LYS A 149 7.79 -16.88 -19.11
C LYS A 149 8.03 -15.44 -19.54
N PRO A 150 7.70 -15.07 -20.78
CA PRO A 150 7.79 -13.68 -21.21
C PRO A 150 7.01 -12.75 -20.30
N ALA A 151 7.54 -11.54 -20.09
CA ALA A 151 6.81 -10.47 -19.42
C ALA A 151 5.47 -10.23 -20.11
N ARG A 152 4.43 -9.93 -19.32
CA ARG A 152 3.08 -9.69 -19.85
C ARG A 152 2.48 -8.44 -19.25
N CYS A 153 1.87 -7.63 -20.10
CA CYS A 153 0.99 -6.57 -19.63
C CYS A 153 -0.38 -7.17 -19.28
N ARG A 154 -0.81 -6.94 -18.04
CA ARG A 154 -2.12 -7.35 -17.55
C ARG A 154 -2.99 -6.14 -17.30
N ASP A 155 -4.29 -6.37 -17.32
CA ASP A 155 -5.24 -5.33 -16.93
C ASP A 155 -5.03 -4.93 -15.48
N GLY A 156 -5.12 -3.64 -15.23
CA GLY A 156 -5.16 -3.04 -13.92
C GLY A 156 -6.58 -2.63 -13.53
N LEU A 157 -6.78 -2.39 -12.27
CA LEU A 157 -7.96 -1.71 -11.73
C LEU A 157 -7.49 -0.45 -11.00
N MET A 158 -8.29 0.61 -11.11
CA MET A 158 -8.06 1.87 -10.43
C MET A 158 -9.32 2.29 -9.69
N ALA A 159 -9.20 2.69 -8.44
CA ALA A 159 -10.31 3.23 -7.67
C ALA A 159 -9.89 4.45 -6.87
N VAL A 160 -10.83 5.34 -6.58
CA VAL A 160 -10.63 6.57 -5.82
C VAL A 160 -11.43 6.52 -4.54
N LEU A 161 -10.82 6.97 -3.45
CA LEU A 161 -11.49 7.26 -2.19
C LEU A 161 -11.40 8.77 -1.94
N GLN A 162 -12.53 9.47 -1.94
CA GLN A 162 -12.60 10.89 -1.58
C GLN A 162 -12.65 11.05 -0.06
N ARG A 163 -11.90 12.00 0.49
CA ARG A 163 -11.88 12.28 1.94
C ARG A 163 -13.27 12.54 2.51
N LYS A 164 -14.12 13.31 1.80
CA LYS A 164 -15.48 13.62 2.22
C LYS A 164 -16.41 12.40 2.37
N ASN A 165 -16.04 11.28 1.71
CA ASN A 165 -16.81 10.03 1.75
C ASN A 165 -16.23 9.04 2.78
N PHE A 166 -15.13 9.39 3.46
CA PHE A 166 -14.50 8.57 4.46
C PHE A 166 -14.88 9.05 5.85
N ASN A 167 -15.57 8.22 6.61
CA ASN A 167 -15.89 8.52 8.00
C ASN A 167 -14.66 8.29 8.89
N LEU A 168 -14.09 9.38 9.42
CA LEU A 168 -12.91 9.34 10.28
C LEU A 168 -13.24 8.84 11.71
N GLU A 169 -14.52 8.87 12.11
CA GLU A 169 -14.95 8.58 13.48
C GLU A 169 -15.49 7.15 13.68
N ALA A 170 -15.58 6.36 12.62
CA ALA A 170 -16.19 5.02 12.67
C ALA A 170 -15.17 3.90 12.88
#